data_99809b5296cf8345699bd393a185d34e
#
_entry.id   99809b5296cf8345699bd393a185d34e
#
_cell.length_a   1.000
_cell.length_b   1.000
_cell.length_c   1.000
_cell.angle_alpha   90.00
_cell.angle_beta   90.00
_cell.angle_gamma   90.00
#
_symmetry.space_group_name_H-M   'P 1'
#
loop_
_entity.id
_entity.type
_entity.pdbx_description
1 polymer ?
#
loop_
_entity_poly.entity_id
_entity_poly.type
_entity_poly.pdbx_seq_one_letter_code
_entity_poly.pdbx_strand_id
1 'polypeptide(L)' 'MAKPKLLPKIGSQVKINFEKVKDRLPTKLIKEIASNPKAEIVGYKMTDGRSIGLILKFISGQENWFFPEEIERG' A
#
# COMPACT_ATOMS: atom_id res chain seq x y z
N MET A 1 -17.90 17.63 -10.29
CA MET A 1 -17.43 16.34 -10.80
C MET A 1 -16.14 15.95 -10.17
N ALA A 2 -16.07 14.72 -9.68
CA ALA A 2 -14.88 14.27 -9.02
C ALA A 2 -13.76 14.02 -10.01
N LYS A 3 -12.56 14.45 -9.66
CA LYS A 3 -11.39 14.12 -10.46
C LYS A 3 -11.02 12.66 -10.21
N PRO A 4 -10.59 11.93 -11.25
CA PRO A 4 -10.08 10.59 -11.01
C PRO A 4 -8.85 10.68 -10.11
N LYS A 5 -8.77 9.74 -9.17
CA LYS A 5 -7.58 9.66 -8.33
C LYS A 5 -6.41 9.21 -9.18
N LEU A 6 -5.35 9.98 -9.13
CA LEU A 6 -4.12 9.57 -9.78
C LEU A 6 -3.41 8.55 -8.89
N LEU A 7 -3.02 7.45 -9.49
CA LEU A 7 -2.25 6.46 -8.75
C LEU A 7 -0.81 6.94 -8.61
N PRO A 8 -0.18 6.70 -7.46
CA PRO A 8 1.23 7.02 -7.31
C PRO A 8 2.07 6.27 -8.33
N LYS A 9 3.18 6.86 -8.71
CA LYS A 9 4.05 6.25 -9.70
C LYS A 9 4.91 5.16 -9.08
N ILE A 10 5.27 4.18 -9.90
CA ILE A 10 6.22 3.16 -9.49
C ILE A 10 7.52 3.85 -9.09
N GLY A 11 8.09 3.43 -7.98
CA GLY A 11 9.28 4.06 -7.42
C GLY A 11 8.99 5.10 -6.36
N SER A 12 7.73 5.52 -6.24
CA SER A 12 7.34 6.49 -5.22
C SER A 12 7.28 5.83 -3.85
N GLN A 13 7.57 6.60 -2.81
CA GLN A 13 7.38 6.15 -1.46
C GLN A 13 6.03 6.61 -0.94
N VAL A 14 5.39 5.72 -0.20
CA VAL A 14 4.10 6.00 0.40
C VAL A 14 4.11 5.54 1.84
N LYS A 15 3.14 6.01 2.60
CA LYS A 15 2.98 5.63 3.99
C LYS A 15 1.69 4.85 4.13
N ILE A 16 1.75 3.73 4.84
CA ILE A 16 0.57 2.90 5.03
C ILE A 16 -0.22 3.38 6.22
N ASN A 17 -1.53 3.47 6.04
CA ASN A 17 -2.42 3.82 7.14
C ASN A 17 -2.66 2.57 7.98
N PHE A 18 -1.95 2.47 9.10
CA PHE A 18 -1.98 1.29 9.95
C PHE A 18 -3.41 0.93 10.38
N GLU A 19 -4.21 1.94 10.72
CA GLU A 19 -5.56 1.70 11.21
C GLU A 19 -6.45 1.01 10.19
N LYS A 20 -6.19 1.24 8.92
CA LYS A 20 -7.01 0.65 7.86
C LYS A 20 -6.60 -0.77 7.51
N VAL A 21 -5.40 -1.20 7.89
CA VAL A 21 -4.89 -2.50 7.47
C VAL A 21 -4.66 -3.47 8.63
N LYS A 22 -4.71 -3.00 9.87
CA LYS A 22 -4.33 -3.81 11.02
C LYS A 22 -5.13 -5.10 11.18
N ASP A 23 -6.35 -5.13 10.68
CA ASP A 23 -7.21 -6.31 10.80
C ASP A 23 -7.17 -7.20 9.56
N ARG A 24 -6.41 -6.82 8.55
CA ARG A 24 -6.43 -7.51 7.27
C ARG A 24 -5.13 -8.25 6.96
N LEU A 25 -4.02 -7.77 7.47
CA LEU A 25 -2.71 -8.28 7.09
C LEU A 25 -2.17 -9.29 8.08
N PRO A 26 -1.23 -10.15 7.63
CA PRO A 26 -0.56 -11.07 8.54
C PRO A 26 0.18 -10.33 9.65
N THR A 27 0.31 -10.99 10.79
CA THR A 27 0.97 -10.41 11.95
C THR A 27 2.37 -9.89 11.66
N LYS A 28 3.14 -10.64 10.89
CA LYS A 28 4.50 -10.22 10.53
C LYS A 28 4.51 -8.87 9.85
N LEU A 29 3.59 -8.69 8.90
CA LEU A 29 3.54 -7.45 8.14
C LEU A 29 3.00 -6.31 8.99
N ILE A 30 2.04 -6.60 9.85
CA ILE A 30 1.51 -5.59 10.76
C ILE A 30 2.62 -5.08 11.68
N LYS A 31 3.45 -5.97 12.20
CA LYS A 31 4.57 -5.55 13.04
C LYS A 31 5.56 -4.68 12.28
N GLU A 32 5.82 -5.02 11.04
CA GLU A 32 6.73 -4.22 10.23
C GLU A 32 6.15 -2.83 9.96
N ILE A 33 4.87 -2.76 9.64
CA ILE A 33 4.21 -1.48 9.37
C ILE A 33 4.19 -0.62 10.62
N ALA A 34 3.95 -1.22 11.78
CA ALA A 34 3.94 -0.48 13.03
C ALA A 34 5.32 0.12 13.32
N SER A 35 6.37 -0.58 12.93
CA SER A 35 7.74 -0.13 13.12
C SER A 35 8.14 0.92 12.08
N ASN A 36 7.77 0.68 10.83
CA ASN A 36 8.10 1.58 9.73
C ASN A 36 7.00 1.48 8.66
N PRO A 37 6.09 2.44 8.63
CA PRO A 37 4.95 2.37 7.70
C PRO A 37 5.28 2.77 6.27
N LYS A 38 6.51 3.09 5.98
CA LYS A 38 6.89 3.52 4.63
C LYS A 38 7.19 2.33 3.73
N ALA A 39 6.81 2.45 2.48
CA ALA A 39 7.07 1.43 1.50
C ALA A 39 7.19 2.06 0.12
N GLU A 40 7.78 1.32 -0.80
CA GLU A 40 7.98 1.78 -2.17
C GLU A 40 7.00 1.06 -3.09
N ILE A 41 6.40 1.81 -4.00
CA ILE A 41 5.51 1.21 -5.00
C ILE A 41 6.37 0.55 -6.07
N VAL A 42 6.19 -0.76 -6.24
CA VAL A 42 6.97 -1.50 -7.23
C VAL A 42 6.09 -2.04 -8.36
N GLY A 43 4.78 -1.89 -8.25
CA GLY A 43 3.91 -2.33 -9.32
C GLY A 43 2.45 -2.08 -9.01
N TYR A 44 1.60 -2.52 -9.90
CA TYR A 44 0.15 -2.43 -9.74
C TYR A 44 -0.46 -3.80 -9.93
N LYS A 45 -1.62 -4.01 -9.32
CA LYS A 45 -2.32 -5.29 -9.42
C LYS A 45 -3.79 -5.03 -9.70
N MET A 46 -4.32 -5.74 -10.68
CA MET A 46 -5.78 -5.72 -10.90
C MET A 46 -6.42 -6.61 -9.85
N THR A 47 -7.35 -6.04 -9.10
CA THR A 47 -8.10 -6.80 -8.12
C THR A 47 -9.41 -7.28 -8.76
N ASP A 48 -10.06 -8.24 -8.10
CA ASP A 48 -11.39 -8.65 -8.52
C ASP A 48 -12.32 -7.45 -8.40
N GLY A 49 -12.96 -7.10 -9.44
CA GLY A 49 -13.80 -5.94 -9.46
C GLY A 49 -13.15 -4.82 -10.23
N ARG A 50 -13.17 -3.61 -9.70
CA ARG A 50 -12.81 -2.43 -10.47
C ARG A 50 -11.66 -1.64 -9.93
N SER A 51 -11.06 -2.11 -8.86
CA SER A 51 -10.00 -1.38 -8.21
C SER A 51 -8.65 -1.87 -8.67
N ILE A 52 -7.69 -0.96 -8.69
CA ILE A 52 -6.31 -1.30 -8.94
C ILE A 52 -5.59 -1.26 -7.61
N GLY A 53 -4.97 -2.39 -7.26
CA GLY A 53 -4.14 -2.46 -6.06
C GLY A 53 -2.74 -1.98 -6.34
N LEU A 54 -2.06 -1.54 -5.31
CA LEU A 54 -0.68 -1.10 -5.39
C LEU A 54 0.20 -2.16 -4.75
N ILE A 55 1.23 -2.60 -5.46
CA ILE A 55 2.18 -3.55 -4.89
C ILE A 55 3.28 -2.75 -4.22
N LEU A 56 3.43 -2.96 -2.92
CA LEU A 56 4.38 -2.22 -2.11
C LEU A 56 5.47 -3.14 -1.61
N LYS A 57 6.69 -2.63 -1.64
CA LYS A 57 7.85 -3.35 -1.12
C LYS A 57 8.37 -2.63 0.10
N PHE A 58 8.51 -3.36 1.19
CA PHE A 58 8.99 -2.84 2.46
C PHE A 58 10.50 -2.95 2.56
N ILE A 59 11.06 -2.24 3.53
CA ILE A 59 12.51 -2.22 3.70
C ILE A 59 13.08 -3.61 3.98
N SER A 60 12.28 -4.49 4.56
CA SER A 60 12.69 -5.87 4.80
C SER A 60 12.75 -6.72 3.54
N GLY A 61 12.22 -6.20 2.43
CA GLY A 61 12.13 -6.95 1.19
C GLY A 61 10.78 -7.63 0.99
N GLN A 62 9.92 -7.62 2.00
CA GLN A 62 8.59 -8.17 1.85
C GLN A 62 7.75 -7.32 0.92
N GLU A 63 6.91 -7.97 0.13
CA GLU A 63 5.99 -7.28 -0.77
C GLU A 63 4.57 -7.71 -0.46
N ASN A 64 3.65 -6.78 -0.62
CA ASN A 64 2.22 -7.08 -0.52
C ASN A 64 1.48 -6.02 -1.31
N TRP A 65 0.20 -6.28 -1.58
CA TRP A 65 -0.60 -5.30 -2.32
C TRP A 65 -1.59 -4.63 -1.38
N PHE A 66 -1.93 -3.39 -1.71
CA PHE A 66 -2.81 -2.57 -0.88
C PHE A 66 -3.76 -1.81 -1.78
N PHE A 67 -4.94 -1.47 -1.24
CA PHE A 67 -5.83 -0.56 -1.93
C PHE A 67 -5.32 0.87 -1.79
N PRO A 68 -5.56 1.72 -2.79
CA PRO A 68 -5.09 3.12 -2.70
C PRO A 68 -5.58 3.85 -1.45
N GLU A 69 -6.77 3.51 -0.97
CA GLU A 69 -7.30 4.18 0.22
C GLU A 69 -6.60 3.75 1.52
N GLU A 70 -5.78 2.72 1.46
CA GLU A 70 -5.04 2.24 2.63
C GLU A 70 -3.68 2.92 2.77
N ILE A 71 -3.32 3.77 1.84
CA ILE A 71 -2.02 4.43 1.87
C ILE A 71 -2.19 5.93 1.80
N GLU A 72 -1.15 6.63 2.29
CA GLU A 72 -1.06 8.07 2.22
C GLU A 72 0.22 8.43 1.51
N ARG A 73 0.22 9.57 0.84
CA ARG A 73 1.45 10.06 0.23
C ARG A 73 2.41 10.47 1.33
N GLY A 74 3.60 9.94 1.24
CA GLY A 74 4.59 10.17 2.26
C GLY A 74 5.23 11.52 2.25
#